data_569b6ed4cf786db3e08f73731d22c9b6
#
_entry.id   569b6ed4cf786db3e08f73731d22c9b6
#
_cell.length_a   1.000
_cell.length_b   1.000
_cell.length_c   1.000
_cell.angle_alpha   90.00
_cell.angle_beta   90.00
_cell.angle_gamma   90.00
#
_symmetry.space_group_name_H-M   'P 1'
#
loop_
_entity.id
_entity.type
_entity.pdbx_description
1 polymer ?
#
loop_
_entity_poly.entity_id
_entity_poly.type
_entity_poly.pdbx_seq_one_letter_code
_entity_poly.pdbx_strand_id
1 'polypeptide(L)'
;MTLRAKEIMNKRIMAVTRQVSARDLAALFLTGTLSGLPVIDHGGKLVGMVSEFDVLKALQEKKDLHAVKAEEIMSAIPLCVEEEMTVEDVVRIMLENNLIRLPVVRNDRLVGMISRADVLDHMIEPSLVNVYGS
;
A
#
# COMPACT_ATOMS: atom_id res chain seq x y z
N MET A 1 4.37 -0.86 -26.71
CA MET A 1 5.23 -0.28 -25.67
C MET A 1 4.80 -0.79 -24.31
N THR A 2 5.75 -1.24 -23.52
CA THR A 2 5.45 -1.89 -22.24
C THR A 2 5.40 -0.85 -21.12
N LEU A 3 4.30 -0.81 -20.37
CA LEU A 3 4.20 0.05 -19.20
C LEU A 3 4.94 -0.56 -18.01
N ARG A 4 5.58 0.29 -17.24
CA ARG A 4 6.29 -0.06 -16.02
C ARG A 4 5.54 0.44 -14.79
N ALA A 5 5.82 -0.16 -13.63
CA ALA A 5 5.20 0.23 -12.39
C ALA A 5 5.29 1.73 -12.13
N LYS A 6 6.45 2.34 -12.37
CA LYS A 6 6.66 3.76 -12.16
C LYS A 6 5.74 4.66 -12.97
N GLU A 7 5.22 4.15 -14.09
CA GLU A 7 4.38 4.95 -14.98
C GLU A 7 2.94 5.02 -14.52
N ILE A 8 2.49 4.05 -13.71
CA ILE A 8 1.10 3.99 -13.25
C ILE A 8 0.95 4.16 -11.75
N MET A 9 2.05 4.12 -11.00
CA MET A 9 1.98 4.24 -9.54
C MET A 9 1.52 5.62 -9.10
N ASN A 10 0.89 5.67 -7.94
CA ASN A 10 0.58 6.91 -7.27
C ASN A 10 1.79 7.32 -6.44
N LYS A 11 2.30 8.52 -6.70
CA LYS A 11 3.46 9.07 -5.98
C LYS A 11 3.06 9.85 -4.74
N ARG A 12 1.78 10.25 -4.64
CA ARG A 12 1.25 10.94 -3.46
C ARG A 12 0.81 9.89 -2.47
N ILE A 13 1.74 9.42 -1.67
CA ILE A 13 1.50 8.34 -0.75
C ILE A 13 1.72 8.83 0.67
N MET A 14 0.92 8.27 1.58
CA MET A 14 1.13 8.44 2.99
C MET A 14 1.92 7.24 3.49
N ALA A 15 2.98 7.51 4.23
CA ALA A 15 3.77 6.49 4.88
C ALA A 15 3.97 6.89 6.33
N VAL A 16 4.17 5.92 7.19
CA VAL A 16 4.42 6.16 8.61
C VAL A 16 5.78 5.58 8.99
N THR A 17 6.31 6.05 10.12
CA THR A 17 7.56 5.50 10.67
C THR A 17 7.24 4.43 11.69
N ARG A 18 8.27 3.66 12.09
CA ARG A 18 8.13 2.58 13.06
C ARG A 18 7.53 3.01 14.40
N GLN A 19 7.71 4.27 14.78
CA GLN A 19 7.38 4.76 16.10
C GLN A 19 5.96 5.28 16.26
N VAL A 20 5.22 5.36 15.17
CA VAL A 20 3.83 5.84 15.21
C VAL A 20 2.99 4.88 16.05
N SER A 21 2.17 5.43 16.95
CA SER A 21 1.35 4.59 17.82
C SER A 21 0.18 3.96 17.08
N ALA A 22 -0.28 2.83 17.58
CA ALA A 22 -1.47 2.18 17.03
C ALA A 22 -2.69 3.10 17.11
N ARG A 23 -2.75 3.94 18.15
CA ARG A 23 -3.84 4.93 18.29
C ARG A 23 -3.81 5.93 17.13
N ASP A 24 -2.64 6.44 16.78
CA ASP A 24 -2.51 7.38 15.67
C ASP A 24 -2.78 6.70 14.32
N LEU A 25 -2.37 5.44 14.17
CA LEU A 25 -2.72 4.66 13.00
C LEU A 25 -4.22 4.51 12.86
N ALA A 26 -4.91 4.21 13.96
CA ALA A 26 -6.37 4.10 13.96
C ALA A 26 -7.01 5.40 13.49
N ALA A 27 -6.49 6.54 13.96
CA ALA A 27 -7.01 7.85 13.55
C ALA A 27 -6.84 8.06 12.04
N LEU A 28 -5.70 7.66 11.48
CA LEU A 28 -5.45 7.75 10.04
C LEU A 28 -6.42 6.86 9.26
N PHE A 29 -6.65 5.64 9.71
CA PHE A 29 -7.58 4.73 9.03
C PHE A 29 -9.03 5.22 9.12
N LEU A 30 -9.38 5.96 10.17
CA LEU A 30 -10.72 6.52 10.30
C LEU A 30 -11.02 7.61 9.27
N THR A 31 -10.03 8.13 8.58
CA THR A 31 -10.29 9.06 7.48
C THR A 31 -11.01 8.39 6.32
N GLY A 32 -11.06 7.05 6.32
CA GLY A 32 -11.92 6.29 5.42
C GLY A 32 -11.35 5.99 4.05
N THR A 33 -10.20 6.52 3.72
CA THR A 33 -9.62 6.34 2.38
C THR A 33 -8.50 5.33 2.33
N LEU A 34 -8.01 4.88 3.48
CA LEU A 34 -6.88 3.98 3.56
C LEU A 34 -7.21 2.77 4.43
N SER A 35 -6.84 1.59 3.97
CA SER A 35 -6.97 0.36 4.75
C SER A 35 -5.62 -0.20 5.18
N GLY A 36 -4.54 0.35 4.64
CA GLY A 36 -3.19 -0.04 4.97
C GLY A 36 -2.20 1.05 4.63
N LEU A 37 -1.08 1.06 5.32
CA LEU A 37 -0.04 2.07 5.16
C LEU A 37 1.33 1.42 5.14
N PRO A 38 2.21 1.87 4.24
CA PRO A 38 3.61 1.46 4.30
C PRO A 38 4.30 2.08 5.50
N VAL A 39 5.22 1.31 6.09
CA VAL A 39 6.08 1.76 7.19
C VAL A 39 7.48 1.91 6.63
N ILE A 40 8.09 3.06 6.85
CA ILE A 40 9.43 3.36 6.35
C ILE A 40 10.36 3.76 7.51
N ASP A 41 11.65 3.59 7.29
CA ASP A 41 12.66 4.09 8.22
C ASP A 41 13.00 5.56 7.90
N HIS A 42 13.94 6.13 8.63
CA HIS A 42 14.33 7.53 8.44
C HIS A 42 14.96 7.80 7.07
N GLY A 43 15.50 6.76 6.42
CA GLY A 43 16.07 6.89 5.09
C GLY A 43 15.06 6.71 3.98
N GLY A 44 13.80 6.42 4.32
CA GLY A 44 12.77 6.15 3.33
C GLY A 44 12.69 4.70 2.87
N LYS A 45 13.46 3.82 3.50
CA LYS A 45 13.45 2.40 3.16
C LYS A 45 12.15 1.77 3.66
N LEU A 46 11.52 0.95 2.80
CA LEU A 46 10.31 0.22 3.18
C LEU A 46 10.68 -0.89 4.17
N VAL A 47 10.07 -0.85 5.35
CA VAL A 47 10.35 -1.84 6.40
C VAL A 47 9.13 -2.66 6.82
N GLY A 48 7.93 -2.25 6.41
CA GLY A 48 6.73 -3.01 6.75
C GLY A 48 5.49 -2.44 6.13
N MET A 49 4.38 -3.14 6.37
CA MET A 49 3.03 -2.67 6.05
C MET A 49 2.17 -2.85 7.28
N VAL A 50 1.34 -1.87 7.57
CA VAL A 50 0.40 -1.96 8.69
C VAL A 50 -1.01 -1.73 8.16
N SER A 51 -1.96 -2.51 8.65
CA SER A 51 -3.35 -2.46 8.19
C SER A 51 -4.31 -2.21 9.33
N GLU A 52 -5.57 -1.93 8.97
CA GLU A 52 -6.65 -1.85 9.95
C GLU A 52 -6.75 -3.13 10.78
N PHE A 53 -6.58 -4.30 10.13
CA PHE A 53 -6.62 -5.59 10.84
C PHE A 53 -5.55 -5.67 11.91
N ASP A 54 -4.36 -5.13 11.67
CA ASP A 54 -3.29 -5.14 12.66
C ASP A 54 -3.68 -4.36 13.91
N VAL A 55 -4.35 -3.22 13.72
CA VAL A 55 -4.84 -2.41 14.84
C VAL A 55 -5.98 -3.13 15.57
N LEU A 56 -6.91 -3.73 14.82
CA LEU A 56 -8.03 -4.48 15.41
C LEU A 56 -7.53 -5.67 16.23
N LYS A 57 -6.50 -6.35 15.74
CA LYS A 57 -5.90 -7.46 16.45
C LYS A 57 -5.26 -6.99 17.76
N ALA A 58 -4.55 -5.87 17.75
CA ALA A 58 -3.96 -5.29 18.95
C ALA A 58 -5.07 -4.94 19.96
N LEU A 59 -6.18 -4.40 19.50
CA LEU A 59 -7.33 -4.09 20.33
C LEU A 59 -7.93 -5.34 20.95
N GLN A 60 -8.10 -6.39 20.17
CA GLN A 60 -8.63 -7.67 20.64
C GLN A 60 -7.72 -8.28 21.72
N GLU A 61 -6.42 -8.13 21.56
CA GLU A 61 -5.42 -8.61 22.52
C GLU A 61 -5.30 -7.71 23.75
N LYS A 62 -6.17 -6.70 23.85
CA LYS A 62 -6.24 -5.76 24.97
C LYS A 62 -4.96 -4.97 25.21
N LYS A 63 -4.23 -4.69 24.13
CA LYS A 63 -3.04 -3.87 24.19
C LYS A 63 -3.41 -2.39 24.31
N ASP A 64 -2.55 -1.63 24.98
CA ASP A 64 -2.72 -0.19 25.05
C ASP A 64 -2.32 0.45 23.73
N LEU A 65 -3.29 0.91 22.95
CA LEU A 65 -3.03 1.46 21.62
C LEU A 65 -2.15 2.72 21.65
N HIS A 66 -2.10 3.42 22.76
CA HIS A 66 -1.22 4.59 22.90
C HIS A 66 0.24 4.18 23.05
N ALA A 67 0.50 2.98 23.56
CA ALA A 67 1.84 2.50 23.82
C ALA A 67 2.38 1.60 22.70
N VAL A 68 1.50 0.89 22.00
CA VAL A 68 1.89 -0.01 20.91
C VAL A 68 2.31 0.79 19.70
N LYS A 69 3.45 0.45 19.12
CA LYS A 69 4.01 1.14 17.96
C LYS A 69 3.79 0.34 16.68
N ALA A 70 3.81 1.05 15.56
CA ALA A 70 3.65 0.44 14.24
C ALA A 70 4.58 -0.77 14.05
N GLU A 71 5.84 -0.66 14.46
CA GLU A 71 6.80 -1.76 14.30
C GLU A 71 6.42 -3.03 15.04
N GLU A 72 5.60 -2.92 16.10
CA GLU A 72 5.18 -4.07 16.89
C GLU A 72 4.03 -4.84 16.26
N ILE A 73 3.25 -4.19 15.39
CA ILE A 73 2.05 -4.80 14.81
C ILE A 73 2.09 -4.92 13.30
N MET A 74 3.06 -4.31 12.64
CA MET A 74 3.18 -4.37 11.19
C MET A 74 3.61 -5.75 10.70
N SER A 75 3.34 -6.03 9.43
CA SER A 75 3.98 -7.14 8.73
C SER A 75 5.35 -6.67 8.27
N ALA A 76 6.41 -7.33 8.72
CA ALA A 76 7.76 -7.04 8.28
C ALA A 76 8.05 -7.69 6.94
N ILE A 77 9.02 -7.18 6.21
CA ILE A 77 9.40 -7.68 4.88
C ILE A 77 8.17 -7.75 3.97
N PRO A 78 7.55 -6.61 3.69
CA PRO A 78 6.33 -6.59 2.90
C PRO A 78 6.61 -6.96 1.45
N LEU A 79 5.62 -7.57 0.81
CA LEU A 79 5.68 -7.83 -0.62
C LEU A 79 5.63 -6.47 -1.33
N CYS A 80 6.58 -6.24 -2.24
CA CYS A 80 6.67 -4.99 -2.98
C CYS A 80 7.17 -5.28 -4.39
N VAL A 81 7.11 -4.27 -5.24
CA VAL A 81 7.61 -4.38 -6.62
C VAL A 81 8.61 -3.26 -6.89
N GLU A 82 9.55 -3.56 -7.78
CA GLU A 82 10.50 -2.54 -8.24
C GLU A 82 9.82 -1.62 -9.24
N GLU A 83 10.24 -0.36 -9.27
CA GLU A 83 9.62 0.64 -10.15
C GLU A 83 9.73 0.30 -11.63
N GLU A 84 10.74 -0.48 -12.01
CA GLU A 84 10.96 -0.89 -13.40
C GLU A 84 10.20 -2.16 -13.79
N MET A 85 9.51 -2.79 -12.86
CA MET A 85 8.74 -3.99 -13.15
C MET A 85 7.63 -3.68 -14.15
N THR A 86 7.37 -4.61 -15.07
CA THR A 86 6.28 -4.42 -16.03
C THR A 86 4.93 -4.52 -15.34
N VAL A 87 3.94 -3.81 -15.86
CA VAL A 87 2.59 -3.86 -15.29
C VAL A 87 2.02 -5.27 -15.34
N GLU A 88 2.33 -6.05 -16.38
CA GLU A 88 1.89 -7.45 -16.45
C GLU A 88 2.41 -8.25 -15.28
N ASP A 89 3.68 -8.07 -14.90
CA ASP A 89 4.25 -8.76 -13.75
C ASP A 89 3.64 -8.26 -12.44
N VAL A 90 3.34 -6.97 -12.33
CA VAL A 90 2.64 -6.42 -11.17
C VAL A 90 1.26 -7.09 -11.01
N VAL A 91 0.51 -7.20 -12.10
CA VAL A 91 -0.81 -7.85 -12.10
C VAL A 91 -0.70 -9.29 -11.65
N ARG A 92 0.30 -10.01 -12.16
CA ARG A 92 0.53 -11.41 -11.79
C ARG A 92 0.76 -11.54 -10.28
N ILE A 93 1.60 -10.67 -9.71
CA ILE A 93 1.89 -10.67 -8.28
C ILE A 93 0.63 -10.37 -7.47
N MET A 94 -0.16 -9.38 -7.90
CA MET A 94 -1.42 -9.08 -7.24
C MET A 94 -2.38 -10.26 -7.21
N LEU A 95 -2.50 -10.95 -8.34
CA LEU A 95 -3.42 -12.10 -8.45
C LEU A 95 -2.92 -13.29 -7.64
N GLU A 96 -1.62 -13.60 -7.71
CA GLU A 96 -1.05 -14.73 -6.98
C GLU A 96 -1.16 -14.57 -5.47
N ASN A 97 -1.15 -13.33 -4.98
CA ASN A 97 -1.13 -13.04 -3.55
C ASN A 97 -2.43 -12.41 -3.05
N ASN A 98 -3.42 -12.28 -3.93
CA ASN A 98 -4.73 -11.69 -3.61
C ASN A 98 -4.59 -10.31 -2.96
N LEU A 99 -3.79 -9.45 -3.59
CA LEU A 99 -3.51 -8.11 -3.08
C LEU A 99 -4.28 -7.05 -3.86
N ILE A 100 -4.72 -6.02 -3.16
CA ILE A 100 -5.41 -4.89 -3.77
C ILE A 100 -4.49 -3.70 -3.98
N ARG A 101 -3.32 -3.69 -3.37
CA ARG A 101 -2.30 -2.68 -3.57
C ARG A 101 -0.93 -3.22 -3.21
N LEU A 102 0.10 -2.59 -3.78
CA LEU A 102 1.49 -2.96 -3.56
C LEU A 102 2.36 -1.71 -3.42
N PRO A 103 3.31 -1.71 -2.49
CA PRO A 103 4.35 -0.70 -2.49
C PRO A 103 5.27 -0.86 -3.69
N VAL A 104 5.73 0.28 -4.21
CA VAL A 104 6.72 0.33 -5.28
C VAL A 104 8.00 0.91 -4.70
N VAL A 105 9.11 0.25 -4.95
CA VAL A 105 10.41 0.66 -4.41
C VAL A 105 11.44 0.87 -5.51
N ARG A 106 12.45 1.65 -5.18
CA ARG A 106 13.68 1.79 -5.95
C ARG A 106 14.82 1.69 -4.95
N ASN A 107 15.67 0.66 -5.11
CA ASN A 107 16.77 0.39 -4.17
C ASN A 107 16.24 0.33 -2.72
N ASP A 108 15.17 -0.42 -2.52
CA ASP A 108 14.48 -0.63 -1.24
C ASP A 108 13.79 0.60 -0.67
N ARG A 109 13.89 1.76 -1.32
CA ARG A 109 13.21 2.98 -0.87
C ARG A 109 11.83 3.07 -1.49
N LEU A 110 10.86 3.43 -0.68
CA LEU A 110 9.48 3.60 -1.13
C LEU A 110 9.38 4.79 -2.08
N VAL A 111 8.88 4.56 -3.29
CA VAL A 111 8.70 5.62 -4.30
C VAL A 111 7.25 5.77 -4.75
N GLY A 112 6.39 4.80 -4.45
CA GLY A 112 4.99 4.90 -4.84
C GLY A 112 4.17 3.73 -4.33
N MET A 113 2.88 3.74 -4.67
CA MET A 113 1.96 2.65 -4.41
C MET A 113 1.18 2.37 -5.69
N ILE A 114 0.88 1.11 -5.95
CA ILE A 114 0.00 0.72 -7.05
C ILE A 114 -1.20 0.00 -6.46
N SER A 115 -2.41 0.44 -6.83
CA SER A 115 -3.65 -0.23 -6.46
C SER A 115 -4.24 -0.93 -7.69
N ARG A 116 -5.22 -1.82 -7.45
CA ARG A 116 -5.99 -2.42 -8.55
C ARG A 116 -6.59 -1.34 -9.43
N ALA A 117 -7.11 -0.27 -8.81
CA ALA A 117 -7.71 0.83 -9.54
C ALA A 117 -6.71 1.51 -10.46
N ASP A 118 -5.47 1.69 -10.01
CA ASP A 118 -4.42 2.29 -10.85
C ASP A 118 -4.18 1.45 -12.11
N VAL A 119 -4.12 0.12 -11.94
CA VAL A 119 -3.93 -0.77 -13.07
C VAL A 119 -5.10 -0.67 -14.05
N LEU A 120 -6.32 -0.78 -13.53
CA LEU A 120 -7.51 -0.74 -14.36
C LEU A 120 -7.66 0.59 -15.09
N ASP A 121 -7.38 1.68 -14.41
CA ASP A 121 -7.48 3.01 -14.98
C ASP A 121 -6.56 3.18 -16.18
N HIS A 122 -5.38 2.58 -16.14
CA HIS A 122 -4.41 2.69 -17.23
C HIS A 122 -4.61 1.63 -18.32
N MET A 123 -5.44 0.61 -18.08
CA MET A 123 -5.64 -0.49 -19.02
C MET A 123 -6.91 -0.36 -19.86
N ILE A 124 -7.88 0.43 -19.41
CA ILE A 124 -9.11 0.59 -20.15
C ILE A 124 -9.06 1.85 -21.02
N GLU A 125 -9.72 1.77 -22.15
CA GLU A 125 -9.81 2.93 -23.04
C GLU A 125 -10.97 3.83 -22.61
N PRO A 126 -10.82 5.15 -22.74
CA PRO A 126 -11.87 6.08 -22.34
C PRO A 126 -13.24 5.80 -22.98
N SER A 127 -13.25 5.26 -24.19
CA SER A 127 -14.49 4.95 -24.87
C SER A 127 -15.33 3.89 -24.14
N LEU A 128 -14.70 3.08 -23.30
CA LEU A 128 -15.41 2.03 -22.56
C LEU A 128 -16.19 2.58 -21.37
N VAL A 129 -15.97 3.83 -21.03
CA VAL A 129 -16.64 4.44 -19.88
C VAL A 129 -18.14 4.62 -20.13
N ASN A 130 -18.56 4.69 -21.39
CA ASN A 130 -19.95 4.93 -21.73
C ASN A 130 -20.78 3.63 -21.68
N VAL A 131 -20.76 2.96 -20.54
CA VAL A 131 -21.48 1.69 -20.38
C VAL A 131 -22.99 1.86 -20.22
N TYR A 132 -23.45 3.06 -19.94
CA TYR A 132 -24.88 3.34 -19.76
C TYR A 132 -25.52 3.90 -21.00
N GLY A 133 -24.72 4.29 -21.94
CA GLY A 133 -25.23 5.04 -23.04
C GLY A 133 -25.83 4.22 -24.03
N SER A 134 -25.49 3.30 -23.93
CA SER A 134 -25.99 2.64 -24.85
C SER A 134 -26.43 2.90 -26.08
#